data_22b47e5dca0cfbfe697d02cc0c01faf5
#
_entry.id   22b47e5dca0cfbfe697d02cc0c01faf5
#
_cell.length_a   1.000
_cell.length_b   1.000
_cell.length_c   1.000
_cell.angle_alpha   90.00
_cell.angle_beta   90.00
_cell.angle_gamma   90.00
#
_symmetry.space_group_name_H-M   'P 1'
#
loop_
_entity.id
_entity.type
_entity.pdbx_description
1 polymer ?
#
loop_
_entity_poly.entity_id
_entity_poly.type
_entity_poly.pdbx_seq_one_letter_code
_entity_poly.pdbx_strand_id
1 'polypeptide(L)'
;TTVKMAEATTAFVIDPIGLPDPNPRRRAVRPSDIQFLPDGTAAVVTLDGDVWLVRGLHEPAGQPRWRRFASGLHEPMSLAVRGDELMAFDRNGIWRLRDLDGDGEADVHELFSNAFGQTADLREFPSQIRPAPGGEFVIAKGGQQATTQGKHNGSVLRISADGRTATVLGYGFRQPNIGVDPRTGLVTSSDQQGQYIPSTPLHVVRDGRF
;
A
#
# COMPACT_ATOMS: atom_id res chain seq x y z
N THR A 1 12.12 8.91 -19.18
CA THR A 1 13.16 8.51 -18.19
C THR A 1 13.90 7.31 -18.76
N THR A 2 15.19 7.41 -18.95
CA THR A 2 16.01 6.34 -19.54
C THR A 2 16.49 5.44 -18.39
N VAL A 3 16.25 4.13 -18.47
CA VAL A 3 16.92 3.15 -17.62
C VAL A 3 18.29 2.87 -18.22
N LYS A 4 19.33 3.11 -17.47
CA LYS A 4 20.67 2.67 -17.83
C LYS A 4 20.87 1.30 -17.17
N MET A 5 20.84 0.24 -17.98
CA MET A 5 21.13 -1.10 -17.47
C MET A 5 22.59 -1.16 -16.98
N ALA A 6 22.77 -1.66 -15.77
CA ALA A 6 24.10 -1.86 -15.20
C ALA A 6 24.73 -3.15 -15.75
N GLU A 7 26.04 -3.13 -15.94
CA GLU A 7 26.78 -4.37 -16.26
C GLU A 7 26.77 -5.31 -15.03
N ALA A 8 26.44 -6.57 -15.25
CA ALA A 8 26.37 -7.58 -14.21
C ALA A 8 27.78 -8.01 -13.78
N THR A 9 28.42 -7.20 -12.94
CA THR A 9 29.75 -7.52 -12.36
C THR A 9 29.66 -8.11 -10.94
N THR A 10 28.46 -8.16 -10.35
CA THR A 10 28.20 -8.63 -9.00
C THR A 10 27.01 -9.58 -8.98
N ALA A 11 26.77 -10.26 -7.83
CA ALA A 11 25.62 -11.15 -7.64
C ALA A 11 24.26 -10.43 -7.73
N PHE A 12 24.24 -9.10 -7.60
CA PHE A 12 23.06 -8.24 -7.70
C PHE A 12 23.32 -7.13 -8.71
N VAL A 13 22.30 -6.82 -9.50
CA VAL A 13 22.28 -5.69 -10.43
C VAL A 13 21.20 -4.72 -9.98
N ILE A 14 21.53 -3.43 -9.95
CA ILE A 14 20.59 -2.36 -9.59
C ILE A 14 20.38 -1.50 -10.83
N ASP A 15 19.19 -1.56 -11.39
CA ASP A 15 18.77 -0.72 -12.50
C ASP A 15 17.89 0.43 -11.96
N PRO A 16 18.38 1.67 -11.90
CA PRO A 16 17.60 2.78 -11.38
C PRO A 16 16.49 3.17 -12.36
N ILE A 17 15.26 3.26 -11.86
CA ILE A 17 14.12 3.76 -12.60
C ILE A 17 13.89 5.21 -12.17
N GLY A 18 14.08 6.16 -13.09
CA GLY A 18 13.85 7.56 -12.79
C GLY A 18 12.36 7.87 -12.58
N LEU A 19 12.07 8.70 -11.60
CA LEU A 19 10.72 9.20 -11.36
C LEU A 19 10.30 10.19 -12.47
N PRO A 20 8.98 10.34 -12.72
CA PRO A 20 8.48 11.31 -13.68
C PRO A 20 8.49 12.74 -13.08
N ASP A 21 9.67 13.26 -12.81
CA ASP A 21 9.86 14.59 -12.27
C ASP A 21 10.92 15.32 -13.12
N PRO A 22 10.63 16.50 -13.71
CA PRO A 22 9.32 17.17 -13.69
C PRO A 22 8.24 16.45 -14.54
N ASN A 23 6.97 16.62 -14.16
CA ASN A 23 5.84 16.10 -14.92
C ASN A 23 4.86 17.25 -15.30
N PRO A 24 3.99 17.03 -16.33
CA PRO A 24 3.06 18.06 -16.80
C PRO A 24 2.11 18.59 -15.74
N ARG A 25 1.88 17.83 -14.68
CA ARG A 25 0.95 18.17 -13.60
C ARG A 25 1.61 18.95 -12.46
N ARG A 26 2.94 19.15 -12.54
CA ARG A 26 3.74 19.88 -11.54
C ARG A 26 3.54 19.37 -10.10
N ARG A 27 3.35 18.07 -9.95
CA ARG A 27 3.19 17.43 -8.64
C ARG A 27 4.46 16.69 -8.26
N ALA A 28 4.77 16.69 -6.98
CA ALA A 28 5.82 15.84 -6.45
C ALA A 28 5.43 14.37 -6.61
N VAL A 29 6.42 13.52 -6.82
CA VAL A 29 6.25 12.06 -6.93
C VAL A 29 7.04 11.42 -5.79
N ARG A 30 6.39 11.19 -4.66
CA ARG A 30 6.95 10.56 -3.45
C ARG A 30 6.35 9.17 -3.29
N PRO A 31 6.96 8.12 -3.88
CA PRO A 31 6.42 6.77 -3.80
C PRO A 31 6.29 6.28 -2.35
N SER A 32 5.17 5.68 -2.02
CA SER A 32 4.90 5.07 -0.71
C SER A 32 4.73 3.55 -0.78
N ASP A 33 4.20 3.03 -1.88
CA ASP A 33 4.11 1.57 -2.13
C ASP A 33 4.13 1.29 -3.64
N ILE A 34 4.51 0.06 -3.99
CA ILE A 34 4.50 -0.46 -5.35
C ILE A 34 3.89 -1.86 -5.36
N GLN A 35 2.99 -2.12 -6.30
CA GLN A 35 2.41 -3.44 -6.56
C GLN A 35 2.45 -3.74 -8.06
N PHE A 36 2.43 -5.01 -8.41
CA PHE A 36 2.41 -5.43 -9.81
C PHE A 36 1.05 -5.99 -10.18
N LEU A 37 0.51 -5.51 -11.31
CA LEU A 37 -0.67 -6.07 -11.95
C LEU A 37 -0.31 -7.38 -12.66
N PRO A 38 -1.29 -8.25 -12.99
CA PRO A 38 -1.02 -9.53 -13.64
C PRO A 38 -0.28 -9.43 -14.97
N ASP A 39 -0.41 -8.31 -15.68
CA ASP A 39 0.28 -8.04 -16.94
C ASP A 39 1.73 -7.54 -16.78
N GLY A 40 2.22 -7.46 -15.54
CA GLY A 40 3.56 -6.94 -15.20
C GLY A 40 3.66 -5.42 -15.14
N THR A 41 2.55 -4.69 -15.32
CA THR A 41 2.51 -3.25 -15.08
C THR A 41 2.70 -2.97 -13.58
N ALA A 42 3.63 -2.10 -13.22
CA ALA A 42 3.76 -1.65 -11.84
C ALA A 42 2.78 -0.51 -11.54
N ALA A 43 2.01 -0.65 -10.47
CA ALA A 43 1.21 0.41 -9.88
C ALA A 43 1.98 1.01 -8.70
N VAL A 44 2.22 2.31 -8.74
CA VAL A 44 2.96 3.07 -7.73
C VAL A 44 2.04 4.11 -7.12
N VAL A 45 1.78 4.02 -5.83
CA VAL A 45 1.06 5.06 -5.10
C VAL A 45 2.03 6.05 -4.49
N THR A 46 1.62 7.31 -4.43
CA THR A 46 2.42 8.40 -3.86
C THR A 46 1.72 9.01 -2.67
N LEU A 47 2.48 9.43 -1.67
CA LEU A 47 1.95 10.14 -0.51
C LEU A 47 1.21 11.44 -0.90
N ASP A 48 1.51 11.96 -2.10
CA ASP A 48 0.85 13.14 -2.67
C ASP A 48 -0.57 12.90 -3.18
N GLY A 49 -1.05 11.64 -3.14
CA GLY A 49 -2.42 11.28 -3.47
C GLY A 49 -2.62 10.81 -4.90
N ASP A 50 -1.57 10.48 -5.62
CA ASP A 50 -1.64 9.97 -6.99
C ASP A 50 -1.30 8.47 -7.04
N VAL A 51 -1.88 7.78 -8.01
CA VAL A 51 -1.46 6.43 -8.44
C VAL A 51 -0.93 6.52 -9.85
N TRP A 52 0.24 5.95 -10.07
CA TRP A 52 0.91 5.92 -11.36
C TRP A 52 1.06 4.48 -11.85
N LEU A 53 0.80 4.25 -13.12
CA LEU A 53 1.13 2.98 -13.80
C LEU A 53 2.47 3.14 -14.53
N VAL A 54 3.33 2.13 -14.36
CA VAL A 54 4.65 2.08 -14.98
C VAL A 54 4.74 0.84 -15.84
N ARG A 55 4.88 1.02 -17.14
CA ARG A 55 5.02 -0.05 -18.12
C ARG A 55 6.44 -0.09 -18.70
N GLY A 56 6.82 -1.24 -19.27
CA GLY A 56 8.10 -1.41 -19.93
C GLY A 56 9.26 -1.72 -18.97
N LEU A 57 9.00 -2.15 -17.75
CA LEU A 57 10.03 -2.50 -16.77
C LEU A 57 10.79 -3.78 -17.11
N HIS A 58 10.17 -4.70 -17.85
CA HIS A 58 10.73 -6.00 -18.25
C HIS A 58 11.25 -6.02 -19.67
N GLU A 59 11.14 -4.91 -20.41
CA GLU A 59 11.62 -4.82 -21.78
C GLU A 59 13.14 -4.62 -21.79
N PRO A 60 13.94 -5.43 -22.49
CA PRO A 60 15.37 -5.18 -22.64
C PRO A 60 15.59 -3.81 -23.28
N ALA A 61 16.37 -2.96 -22.65
CA ALA A 61 16.56 -1.55 -23.03
C ALA A 61 15.26 -0.73 -23.07
N GLY A 62 14.22 -1.19 -22.39
CA GLY A 62 12.95 -0.50 -22.27
C GLY A 62 13.08 0.84 -21.56
N GLN A 63 12.32 1.82 -22.00
CA GLN A 63 12.15 3.06 -21.28
C GLN A 63 10.88 2.97 -20.44
N PRO A 64 10.93 3.02 -19.11
CA PRO A 64 9.74 3.02 -18.28
C PRO A 64 8.81 4.16 -18.67
N ARG A 65 7.57 3.82 -18.97
CA ARG A 65 6.52 4.77 -19.33
C ARG A 65 5.61 4.96 -18.14
N TRP A 66 5.68 6.14 -17.54
CA TRP A 66 4.85 6.54 -16.43
C TRP A 66 3.56 7.20 -16.94
N ARG A 67 2.43 6.72 -16.46
CA ARG A 67 1.13 7.36 -16.68
C ARG A 67 0.42 7.50 -15.34
N ARG A 68 -0.09 8.68 -15.04
CA ARG A 68 -0.94 8.85 -13.86
C ARG A 68 -2.28 8.16 -14.13
N PHE A 69 -2.63 7.24 -13.24
CA PHE A 69 -3.86 6.45 -13.32
C PHE A 69 -4.98 7.06 -12.48
N ALA A 70 -4.69 7.51 -11.26
CA ALA A 70 -5.65 8.10 -10.34
C ALA A 70 -5.03 9.25 -9.57
N SER A 71 -5.87 10.12 -9.00
CA SER A 71 -5.45 11.24 -8.15
C SER A 71 -6.55 11.60 -7.15
N GLY A 72 -6.21 12.40 -6.13
CA GLY A 72 -7.19 12.90 -5.14
C GLY A 72 -7.36 12.00 -3.93
N LEU A 73 -6.50 10.98 -3.74
CA LEU A 73 -6.43 10.19 -2.53
C LEU A 73 -5.81 11.02 -1.38
N HIS A 74 -6.17 10.68 -0.14
CA HIS A 74 -5.72 11.40 1.04
C HIS A 74 -4.56 10.68 1.74
N GLU A 75 -3.32 11.07 1.44
CA GLU A 75 -2.10 10.48 2.00
C GLU A 75 -2.10 8.94 1.92
N PRO A 76 -2.29 8.36 0.74
CA PRO A 76 -2.29 6.91 0.59
C PRO A 76 -0.87 6.37 0.81
N MET A 77 -0.76 5.29 1.56
CA MET A 77 0.53 4.69 1.86
C MET A 77 0.70 3.30 1.28
N SER A 78 -0.38 2.66 0.84
CA SER A 78 -0.26 1.30 0.33
C SER A 78 -1.30 0.97 -0.75
N LEU A 79 -0.93 0.01 -1.59
CA LEU A 79 -1.76 -0.59 -2.62
C LEU A 79 -1.94 -2.09 -2.37
N ALA A 80 -3.01 -2.64 -2.89
CA ALA A 80 -3.19 -4.08 -3.04
C ALA A 80 -3.76 -4.39 -4.42
N VAL A 81 -3.38 -5.56 -4.95
CA VAL A 81 -3.94 -6.12 -6.18
C VAL A 81 -4.69 -7.39 -5.80
N ARG A 82 -5.97 -7.48 -6.17
CA ARG A 82 -6.81 -8.65 -5.99
C ARG A 82 -7.38 -9.07 -7.34
N GLY A 83 -6.79 -10.09 -7.94
CA GLY A 83 -7.06 -10.40 -9.35
C GLY A 83 -6.59 -9.25 -10.26
N ASP A 84 -7.51 -8.60 -10.94
CA ASP A 84 -7.31 -7.41 -11.77
C ASP A 84 -7.72 -6.09 -11.08
N GLU A 85 -8.27 -6.18 -9.85
CA GLU A 85 -8.69 -5.02 -9.08
C GLU A 85 -7.50 -4.34 -8.41
N LEU A 86 -7.38 -3.04 -8.62
CA LEU A 86 -6.41 -2.20 -7.92
C LEU A 86 -7.08 -1.47 -6.75
N MET A 87 -6.59 -1.73 -5.55
CA MET A 87 -7.07 -1.16 -4.30
C MET A 87 -6.05 -0.18 -3.75
N ALA A 88 -6.50 1.02 -3.39
CA ALA A 88 -5.67 2.00 -2.70
C ALA A 88 -6.13 2.18 -1.25
N PHE A 89 -5.18 2.17 -0.32
CA PHE A 89 -5.45 2.38 1.09
C PHE A 89 -4.95 3.76 1.50
N ASP A 90 -5.88 4.63 1.81
CA ASP A 90 -5.64 6.00 2.25
C ASP A 90 -6.27 6.28 3.63
N ARG A 91 -6.15 7.51 4.13
CA ARG A 91 -6.70 7.89 5.44
C ARG A 91 -8.21 7.76 5.54
N ASN A 92 -8.94 7.80 4.42
CA ASN A 92 -10.40 7.77 4.40
C ASN A 92 -10.96 6.36 4.28
N GLY A 93 -10.19 5.45 3.68
CA GLY A 93 -10.67 4.10 3.45
C GLY A 93 -9.81 3.28 2.50
N ILE A 94 -10.39 2.18 2.07
CA ILE A 94 -9.89 1.36 0.98
C ILE A 94 -10.74 1.67 -0.25
N TRP A 95 -10.10 2.12 -1.31
CA TRP A 95 -10.72 2.51 -2.55
C TRP A 95 -10.43 1.50 -3.65
N ARG A 96 -11.47 1.07 -4.36
CA ARG A 96 -11.33 0.35 -5.62
C ARG A 96 -11.23 1.38 -6.75
N LEU A 97 -10.14 1.34 -7.49
CA LEU A 97 -9.89 2.24 -8.60
C LEU A 97 -10.23 1.53 -9.91
N ARG A 98 -11.11 2.10 -10.72
CA ARG A 98 -11.61 1.47 -11.93
C ARG A 98 -11.51 2.40 -13.12
N ASP A 99 -10.91 1.90 -14.18
CA ASP A 99 -10.91 2.44 -15.52
C ASP A 99 -12.01 1.70 -16.30
N LEU A 100 -13.07 2.38 -16.69
CA LEU A 100 -14.24 1.77 -17.30
C LEU A 100 -14.20 1.80 -18.83
N ASP A 101 -13.52 2.79 -19.42
CA ASP A 101 -13.44 2.98 -20.86
C ASP A 101 -12.10 2.52 -21.46
N GLY A 102 -11.13 2.13 -20.60
CA GLY A 102 -9.84 1.59 -21.01
C GLY A 102 -8.84 2.66 -21.47
N ASP A 103 -9.09 3.91 -21.14
CA ASP A 103 -8.21 5.01 -21.54
C ASP A 103 -6.93 5.09 -20.68
N GLY A 104 -6.84 4.33 -19.57
CA GLY A 104 -5.70 4.23 -18.64
C GLY A 104 -5.69 5.31 -17.57
N GLU A 105 -6.84 5.96 -17.31
CA GLU A 105 -7.11 6.78 -16.13
C GLU A 105 -8.35 6.20 -15.39
N ALA A 106 -8.39 6.31 -14.07
CA ALA A 106 -9.51 5.78 -13.30
C ALA A 106 -10.71 6.74 -13.37
N ASP A 107 -11.84 6.24 -13.88
CA ASP A 107 -13.11 6.96 -13.93
C ASP A 107 -13.82 6.93 -12.59
N VAL A 108 -13.63 5.87 -11.82
CA VAL A 108 -14.35 5.61 -10.59
C VAL A 108 -13.41 5.30 -9.44
N HIS A 109 -13.60 6.04 -8.36
CA HIS A 109 -13.06 5.73 -7.04
C HIS A 109 -14.22 5.23 -6.18
N GLU A 110 -14.36 3.93 -6.08
CA GLU A 110 -15.40 3.27 -5.30
C GLU A 110 -14.90 3.02 -3.87
N LEU A 111 -15.58 3.55 -2.87
CA LEU A 111 -15.25 3.23 -1.48
C LEU A 111 -15.60 1.77 -1.19
N PHE A 112 -14.59 0.93 -1.13
CA PHE A 112 -14.74 -0.48 -0.83
C PHE A 112 -14.97 -0.73 0.67
N SER A 113 -14.21 -0.06 1.53
CA SER A 113 -14.35 -0.21 2.98
C SER A 113 -13.81 0.99 3.75
N ASN A 114 -14.56 1.39 4.79
CA ASN A 114 -14.09 2.23 5.89
C ASN A 114 -14.52 1.66 7.25
N ALA A 115 -14.80 0.37 7.32
CA ALA A 115 -15.27 -0.33 8.52
C ALA A 115 -14.30 -0.24 9.72
N PHE A 116 -13.03 0.02 9.45
CA PHE A 116 -11.99 0.20 10.45
C PHE A 116 -11.92 1.62 11.04
N GLY A 117 -12.76 2.53 10.57
CA GLY A 117 -12.76 3.93 10.99
C GLY A 117 -11.55 4.71 10.47
N GLN A 118 -11.80 5.96 10.18
CA GLN A 118 -10.77 6.91 9.78
C GLN A 118 -10.13 7.55 11.00
N THR A 119 -8.88 7.99 10.88
CA THR A 119 -8.20 8.82 11.86
C THR A 119 -7.63 10.06 11.20
N ALA A 120 -7.92 11.22 11.78
CA ALA A 120 -7.35 12.50 11.37
C ALA A 120 -6.04 12.85 12.11
N ASP A 121 -5.60 12.01 13.05
CA ASP A 121 -4.36 12.24 13.78
C ASP A 121 -3.14 12.15 12.86
N LEU A 122 -2.19 13.04 13.07
CA LEU A 122 -1.00 13.23 12.25
C LEU A 122 -0.16 11.94 12.08
N ARG A 123 -0.17 11.04 13.07
CA ARG A 123 0.69 9.86 13.10
C ARG A 123 -0.05 8.52 13.01
N GLU A 124 -1.32 8.55 12.67
CA GLU A 124 -2.13 7.35 12.47
C GLU A 124 -2.26 7.04 10.98
N PHE A 125 -1.18 6.57 10.41
CA PHE A 125 -1.14 6.30 8.98
C PHE A 125 -1.85 4.99 8.62
N PRO A 126 -2.46 4.93 7.41
CA PRO A 126 -2.92 3.70 6.78
C PRO A 126 -1.69 2.93 6.26
N SER A 127 -0.93 2.29 7.16
CA SER A 127 0.44 1.86 6.90
C SER A 127 0.55 0.86 5.76
N GLN A 128 -0.29 -0.17 5.76
CA GLN A 128 -0.25 -1.19 4.71
C GLN A 128 -1.59 -1.90 4.52
N ILE A 129 -1.81 -2.39 3.29
CA ILE A 129 -2.86 -3.33 2.91
C ILE A 129 -2.24 -4.49 2.15
N ARG A 130 -2.66 -5.73 2.46
CA ARG A 130 -2.25 -6.94 1.74
C ARG A 130 -3.45 -7.85 1.51
N PRO A 131 -3.58 -8.47 0.32
CA PRO A 131 -4.62 -9.46 0.08
C PRO A 131 -4.35 -10.72 0.91
N ALA A 132 -5.43 -11.39 1.33
CA ALA A 132 -5.39 -12.65 2.04
C ALA A 132 -6.13 -13.74 1.25
N PRO A 133 -5.86 -15.04 1.53
CA PRO A 133 -6.63 -16.13 0.95
C PRO A 133 -8.13 -15.95 1.23
N GLY A 134 -8.99 -16.21 0.24
CA GLY A 134 -10.44 -16.03 0.40
C GLY A 134 -10.98 -14.65 0.01
N GLY A 135 -10.11 -13.76 -0.51
CA GLY A 135 -10.51 -12.44 -1.02
C GLY A 135 -10.61 -11.34 0.02
N GLU A 136 -10.25 -11.63 1.26
CA GLU A 136 -10.13 -10.67 2.36
C GLU A 136 -8.89 -9.78 2.19
N PHE A 137 -8.83 -8.70 2.96
CA PHE A 137 -7.61 -7.90 3.11
C PHE A 137 -7.16 -7.88 4.55
N VAL A 138 -5.85 -7.87 4.76
CA VAL A 138 -5.24 -7.51 6.04
C VAL A 138 -4.71 -6.09 5.92
N ILE A 139 -5.04 -5.24 6.88
CA ILE A 139 -4.56 -3.87 6.94
C ILE A 139 -3.83 -3.60 8.25
N ALA A 140 -2.92 -2.64 8.20
CA ALA A 140 -2.19 -2.14 9.36
C ALA A 140 -2.46 -0.65 9.54
N LYS A 141 -2.79 -0.26 10.77
CA LYS A 141 -2.98 1.14 11.18
C LYS A 141 -1.97 1.52 12.24
N GLY A 142 -1.28 2.63 12.04
CA GLY A 142 -0.44 3.22 13.05
C GLY A 142 -1.21 3.71 14.28
N GLY A 143 -0.55 3.77 15.44
CA GLY A 143 -1.14 4.22 16.70
C GLY A 143 -0.08 4.78 17.63
N GLN A 144 0.55 5.86 17.23
CA GLN A 144 1.75 6.36 17.87
C GLN A 144 1.49 7.25 19.09
N GLN A 145 0.26 7.73 19.28
CA GLN A 145 -0.07 8.70 20.32
C GLN A 145 -0.99 8.07 21.39
N ALA A 146 -0.65 8.25 22.66
CA ALA A 146 -1.49 7.83 23.78
C ALA A 146 -2.85 8.56 23.84
N THR A 147 -2.96 9.69 23.16
CA THR A 147 -4.18 10.51 23.09
C THR A 147 -5.03 10.25 21.88
N THR A 148 -4.64 9.27 21.07
CA THR A 148 -5.34 8.92 19.84
C THR A 148 -6.76 8.43 20.13
N GLN A 149 -7.74 9.08 19.53
CA GLN A 149 -9.17 8.76 19.72
C GLN A 149 -9.76 7.96 18.54
N GLY A 150 -8.95 7.66 17.54
CA GLY A 150 -9.40 6.91 16.39
C GLY A 150 -9.67 5.44 16.71
N LYS A 151 -10.72 4.90 16.09
CA LYS A 151 -11.07 3.50 16.22
C LYS A 151 -9.97 2.61 15.61
N HIS A 152 -9.56 1.58 16.31
CA HIS A 152 -8.58 0.59 15.87
C HIS A 152 -7.17 1.13 15.57
N ASN A 153 -6.76 2.20 16.23
CA ASN A 153 -5.38 2.67 16.11
C ASN A 153 -4.38 1.68 16.70
N GLY A 154 -3.20 1.61 16.09
CA GLY A 154 -2.17 0.65 16.49
C GLY A 154 -2.63 -0.80 16.36
N SER A 155 -3.38 -1.12 15.31
CA SER A 155 -3.94 -2.45 15.11
C SER A 155 -3.62 -3.02 13.74
N VAL A 156 -3.56 -4.35 13.69
CA VAL A 156 -3.64 -5.15 12.49
C VAL A 156 -5.05 -5.72 12.40
N LEU A 157 -5.71 -5.51 11.28
CA LEU A 157 -7.12 -5.84 11.08
C LEU A 157 -7.31 -6.71 9.86
N ARG A 158 -8.31 -7.58 9.90
CA ARG A 158 -8.84 -8.29 8.73
C ARG A 158 -10.11 -7.59 8.26
N ILE A 159 -10.16 -7.24 6.99
CA ILE A 159 -11.32 -6.69 6.31
C ILE A 159 -11.96 -7.81 5.51
N SER A 160 -13.26 -8.02 5.70
CA SER A 160 -14.00 -9.07 4.98
C SER A 160 -13.93 -8.88 3.46
N ALA A 161 -14.13 -9.96 2.71
CA ALA A 161 -14.05 -9.96 1.24
C ALA A 161 -15.05 -8.99 0.58
N ASP A 162 -16.15 -8.69 1.26
CA ASP A 162 -17.17 -7.69 0.84
C ASP A 162 -16.92 -6.28 1.38
N GLY A 163 -15.86 -6.07 2.16
CA GLY A 163 -15.47 -4.77 2.72
C GLY A 163 -16.30 -4.29 3.92
N ARG A 164 -17.30 -5.06 4.37
CA ARG A 164 -18.30 -4.56 5.34
C ARG A 164 -17.88 -4.66 6.80
N THR A 165 -16.98 -5.58 7.11
CA THR A 165 -16.56 -5.83 8.49
C THR A 165 -15.06 -5.74 8.67
N ALA A 166 -14.64 -5.24 9.84
CA ALA A 166 -13.26 -5.23 10.27
C ALA A 166 -13.13 -6.04 11.57
N THR A 167 -12.23 -7.01 11.58
CA THR A 167 -11.91 -7.85 12.73
C THR A 167 -10.49 -7.58 13.19
N VAL A 168 -10.30 -7.32 14.48
CA VAL A 168 -8.97 -7.09 15.06
C VAL A 168 -8.23 -8.41 15.17
N LEU A 169 -7.08 -8.53 14.49
CA LEU A 169 -6.16 -9.66 14.61
C LEU A 169 -5.15 -9.45 15.74
N GLY A 170 -4.69 -8.21 15.91
CA GLY A 170 -3.76 -7.82 16.96
C GLY A 170 -3.77 -6.31 17.16
N TYR A 171 -3.32 -5.86 18.33
CA TYR A 171 -3.26 -4.44 18.69
C TYR A 171 -2.04 -4.14 19.58
N GLY A 172 -1.79 -2.87 19.84
CA GLY A 172 -0.62 -2.41 20.60
C GLY A 172 0.57 -2.03 19.72
N PHE A 173 0.39 -1.96 18.41
CA PHE A 173 1.43 -1.57 17.47
C PHE A 173 1.59 -0.03 17.40
N ARG A 174 2.81 0.39 17.16
CA ARG A 174 3.13 1.81 16.93
C ARG A 174 3.00 2.19 15.46
N GLN A 175 3.75 1.51 14.59
CA GLN A 175 3.71 1.69 13.13
C GLN A 175 3.95 0.33 12.46
N PRO A 176 2.92 -0.52 12.40
CA PRO A 176 3.05 -1.88 11.91
C PRO A 176 3.28 -1.93 10.39
N ASN A 177 4.15 -2.83 9.98
CA ASN A 177 4.32 -3.25 8.59
C ASN A 177 4.06 -4.74 8.48
N ILE A 178 3.11 -5.13 7.63
CA ILE A 178 2.58 -6.49 7.58
C ILE A 178 3.08 -7.29 6.38
N GLY A 179 3.27 -8.59 6.61
CA GLY A 179 3.38 -9.62 5.58
C GLY A 179 2.24 -10.61 5.71
N VAL A 180 1.69 -11.06 4.59
CA VAL A 180 0.66 -12.11 4.54
C VAL A 180 1.15 -13.20 3.61
N ASP A 181 1.20 -14.44 4.10
CA ASP A 181 1.47 -15.60 3.24
C ASP A 181 0.20 -15.88 2.39
N PRO A 182 0.29 -15.79 1.06
CA PRO A 182 -0.87 -15.94 0.20
C PRO A 182 -1.46 -17.35 0.16
N ARG A 183 -0.74 -18.36 0.65
CA ARG A 183 -1.20 -19.76 0.68
C ARG A 183 -1.86 -20.11 2.00
N THR A 184 -1.28 -19.68 3.12
CA THR A 184 -1.71 -20.08 4.46
C THR A 184 -2.52 -19.02 5.17
N GLY A 185 -2.43 -17.75 4.73
CA GLY A 185 -3.02 -16.62 5.43
C GLY A 185 -2.26 -16.22 6.70
N LEU A 186 -1.07 -16.79 6.94
CA LEU A 186 -0.23 -16.40 8.08
C LEU A 186 0.10 -14.92 7.98
N VAL A 187 -0.18 -14.18 9.05
CA VAL A 187 0.11 -12.75 9.15
C VAL A 187 1.32 -12.55 10.05
N THR A 188 2.29 -11.79 9.56
CA THR A 188 3.40 -11.28 10.35
C THR A 188 3.38 -9.76 10.38
N SER A 189 3.93 -9.16 11.42
CA SER A 189 4.08 -7.71 11.51
C SER A 189 5.43 -7.37 12.13
N SER A 190 6.20 -6.52 11.47
CA SER A 190 7.26 -5.77 12.17
C SER A 190 6.65 -4.48 12.73
N ASP A 191 7.20 -3.99 13.82
CA ASP A 191 6.74 -2.73 14.41
C ASP A 191 7.90 -1.77 14.63
N GLN A 192 7.60 -0.49 14.62
CA GLN A 192 8.60 0.54 14.87
C GLN A 192 9.03 0.50 16.35
N GLN A 193 10.32 0.58 16.61
CA GLN A 193 10.86 0.75 17.95
C GLN A 193 10.17 1.90 18.71
N GLY A 194 9.84 1.67 19.97
CA GLY A 194 9.25 2.66 20.87
C GLY A 194 10.28 3.32 21.76
N GLN A 195 9.83 4.19 22.66
CA GLN A 195 10.68 4.84 23.65
C GLN A 195 11.25 3.85 24.68
N TYR A 196 10.49 2.78 24.97
CA TYR A 196 10.83 1.77 25.97
C TYR A 196 11.37 0.47 25.35
N ILE A 197 11.09 0.23 24.08
CA ILE A 197 11.54 -0.95 23.33
C ILE A 197 12.54 -0.48 22.29
N PRO A 198 13.85 -0.66 22.51
CA PRO A 198 14.88 -0.11 21.61
C PRO A 198 15.16 -0.98 20.38
N SER A 199 14.21 -1.81 19.99
CA SER A 199 14.33 -2.71 18.85
C SER A 199 13.05 -2.73 18.02
N THR A 200 13.18 -3.08 16.74
CA THR A 200 12.05 -3.34 15.87
C THR A 200 11.70 -4.82 15.96
N PRO A 201 10.62 -5.20 16.67
CA PRO A 201 10.23 -6.60 16.80
C PRO A 201 9.58 -7.12 15.53
N LEU A 202 9.65 -8.44 15.33
CA LEU A 202 8.87 -9.17 14.33
C LEU A 202 7.89 -10.10 15.06
N HIS A 203 6.62 -9.91 14.81
CA HIS A 203 5.54 -10.67 15.44
C HIS A 203 4.87 -11.61 14.44
N VAL A 204 4.43 -12.77 14.92
CA VAL A 204 3.37 -13.55 14.26
C VAL A 204 2.05 -13.07 14.86
N VAL A 205 1.22 -12.45 14.01
CA VAL A 205 -0.07 -11.91 14.44
C VAL A 205 -1.07 -13.07 14.54
N ARG A 206 -1.67 -13.22 15.73
CA ARG A 206 -2.69 -14.24 15.99
C ARG A 206 -3.94 -13.57 16.52
N ASP A 207 -5.09 -14.08 16.09
CA ASP A 207 -6.41 -13.53 16.39
C ASP A 207 -6.58 -13.21 17.89
N GLY A 208 -6.92 -11.95 18.18
CA GLY A 208 -7.24 -11.48 19.51
C GLY A 208 -6.07 -11.41 20.52
N ARG A 209 -4.83 -11.46 20.04
CA ARG A 209 -3.66 -11.34 20.93
C ARG A 209 -3.01 -9.95 20.81
N PHE A 210 -2.48 -9.54 21.99
CA PHE A 210 -1.65 -8.36 22.15
C PHE A 210 -0.17 -8.75 22.04
#